data_44541a24f92ff5633c2037387371c413
#
_entry.id   44541a24f92ff5633c2037387371c413
#
_cell.length_a   1.000
_cell.length_b   1.000
_cell.length_c   1.000
_cell.angle_alpha   90.00
_cell.angle_beta   90.00
_cell.angle_gamma   90.00
#
_symmetry.space_group_name_H-M   'P 1'
#
loop_
_entity.id
_entity.type
_entity.pdbx_description
1 polymer ?
#
loop_
_entity_poly.entity_id
_entity_poly.type
_entity_poly.pdbx_seq_one_letter_code
_entity_poly.pdbx_strand_id
1 'polypeptide(L)'
;MAKSTFSGPIVSNNGFIQLGANNVINITAETTLTVNDHAGRIIEVNDADGVITLPTIKSSEIGAKYTFLIQTAMTGKIKTDGTDKYVGSIMVAVDDGAKKSFVPGATNDVIDMNNGTKGGKVGSYVEITALATAEYMVQGVLIGSGSVATPFADA
;
A
#
# COMPACT_ATOMS: atom_id res chain seq x y z
N MET A 1 18.96 -17.65 0.20
CA MET A 1 18.27 -18.54 1.18
C MET A 1 17.25 -19.39 0.44
N ALA A 2 17.13 -20.67 0.79
CA ALA A 2 16.11 -21.55 0.23
C ALA A 2 14.72 -21.13 0.74
N LYS A 3 13.72 -21.09 -0.15
CA LYS A 3 12.31 -20.90 0.22
C LYS A 3 11.67 -22.28 0.41
N SER A 4 10.90 -22.46 1.49
CA SER A 4 10.02 -23.61 1.65
C SER A 4 8.65 -23.25 1.09
N THR A 5 8.12 -24.07 0.20
CA THR A 5 6.81 -23.86 -0.41
C THR A 5 5.86 -24.95 0.03
N PHE A 6 4.66 -24.56 0.45
CA PHE A 6 3.59 -25.48 0.85
C PHE A 6 2.45 -25.35 -0.17
N SER A 7 1.92 -26.46 -0.63
CA SER A 7 0.84 -26.50 -1.63
C SER A 7 -0.57 -26.54 -1.01
N GLY A 8 -0.66 -26.54 0.32
CA GLY A 8 -1.93 -26.58 1.04
C GLY A 8 -1.92 -25.68 2.28
N PRO A 9 -3.07 -25.57 2.98
CA PRO A 9 -3.16 -24.80 4.20
C PRO A 9 -2.20 -25.32 5.27
N ILE A 10 -1.56 -24.39 5.99
CA ILE A 10 -0.73 -24.68 7.15
C ILE A 10 -1.54 -24.34 8.39
N VAL A 11 -1.75 -25.33 9.28
CA VAL A 11 -2.38 -25.11 10.59
C VAL A 11 -1.29 -25.06 11.63
N SER A 12 -1.18 -23.92 12.33
CA SER A 12 -0.28 -23.77 13.48
C SER A 12 -1.10 -23.41 14.71
N ASN A 13 -1.12 -24.31 15.72
CA ASN A 13 -1.90 -24.11 16.93
C ASN A 13 -1.32 -23.01 17.85
N ASN A 14 -0.01 -22.71 17.71
CA ASN A 14 0.68 -21.71 18.54
C ASN A 14 1.11 -20.46 17.74
N GLY A 15 0.63 -20.32 16.49
CA GLY A 15 0.96 -19.19 15.61
C GLY A 15 2.32 -19.31 14.93
N PHE A 16 2.66 -18.29 14.15
CA PHE A 16 3.94 -18.13 13.49
C PHE A 16 4.66 -16.91 14.05
N ILE A 17 5.93 -17.05 14.35
CA ILE A 17 6.81 -15.93 14.70
C ILE A 17 7.55 -15.54 13.44
N GLN A 18 7.31 -14.31 12.96
CA GLN A 18 7.96 -13.74 11.78
C GLN A 18 8.96 -12.68 12.24
N LEU A 19 10.25 -13.05 12.26
CA LEU A 19 11.34 -12.19 12.71
C LEU A 19 12.40 -12.04 11.61
N GLY A 20 13.14 -10.95 11.69
CA GLY A 20 14.31 -10.68 10.87
C GLY A 20 14.17 -9.45 9.98
N ALA A 21 15.31 -8.86 9.63
CA ALA A 21 15.37 -7.63 8.82
C ALA A 21 14.68 -7.74 7.46
N ASN A 22 14.61 -8.96 6.91
CA ASN A 22 13.94 -9.19 5.62
C ASN A 22 12.42 -9.03 5.66
N ASN A 23 11.81 -8.87 6.85
CA ASN A 23 10.37 -8.59 6.97
C ASN A 23 10.02 -7.11 6.77
N VAL A 24 11.04 -6.27 6.76
CA VAL A 24 10.93 -4.84 6.47
C VAL A 24 11.77 -4.55 5.23
N ILE A 25 11.16 -3.92 4.25
CA ILE A 25 11.80 -3.54 2.99
C ILE A 25 11.86 -2.02 2.94
N ASN A 26 13.03 -1.47 2.69
CA ASN A 26 13.23 -0.04 2.53
C ASN A 26 13.23 0.31 1.04
N ILE A 27 12.31 1.16 0.60
CA ILE A 27 12.23 1.72 -0.75
C ILE A 27 12.75 3.15 -0.72
N THR A 28 13.79 3.42 -1.50
CA THR A 28 14.47 4.73 -1.60
C THR A 28 14.45 5.32 -3.01
N ALA A 29 13.73 4.70 -3.93
CA ALA A 29 13.59 5.13 -5.33
C ALA A 29 12.33 4.53 -5.94
N GLU A 30 11.93 5.02 -7.12
CA GLU A 30 10.85 4.43 -7.92
C GLU A 30 11.01 2.91 -8.03
N THR A 31 9.94 2.17 -7.72
CA THR A 31 10.01 0.72 -7.59
C THR A 31 8.75 0.05 -8.12
N THR A 32 8.92 -0.96 -8.98
CA THR A 32 7.86 -1.91 -9.30
C THR A 32 7.95 -3.11 -8.37
N LEU A 33 6.87 -3.37 -7.63
CA LEU A 33 6.81 -4.45 -6.66
C LEU A 33 6.62 -5.81 -7.33
N THR A 34 7.08 -6.85 -6.64
CA THR A 34 6.78 -8.24 -6.97
C THR A 34 6.13 -8.93 -5.80
N VAL A 35 5.29 -9.93 -6.04
CA VAL A 35 4.68 -10.71 -4.96
C VAL A 35 5.75 -11.43 -4.12
N ASN A 36 6.74 -12.03 -4.80
CA ASN A 36 7.77 -12.83 -4.13
C ASN A 36 8.65 -12.05 -3.15
N ASP A 37 8.94 -10.79 -3.46
CA ASP A 37 9.89 -10.00 -2.69
C ASP A 37 9.22 -9.01 -1.74
N HIS A 38 7.94 -8.67 -1.98
CA HIS A 38 7.29 -7.58 -1.26
C HIS A 38 6.01 -7.98 -0.51
N ALA A 39 5.27 -9.01 -0.98
CA ALA A 39 4.03 -9.39 -0.32
C ALA A 39 4.27 -9.98 1.08
N GLY A 40 3.38 -9.67 2.02
CA GLY A 40 3.43 -10.11 3.41
C GLY A 40 4.50 -9.38 4.25
N ARG A 41 5.06 -8.29 3.75
CA ARG A 41 6.12 -7.52 4.42
C ARG A 41 5.68 -6.08 4.69
N ILE A 42 6.38 -5.44 5.62
CA ILE A 42 6.27 -3.99 5.82
C ILE A 42 7.21 -3.31 4.81
N ILE A 43 6.68 -2.37 4.07
CA ILE A 43 7.40 -1.58 3.09
C ILE A 43 7.54 -0.16 3.65
N GLU A 44 8.75 0.17 4.08
CA GLU A 44 9.11 1.53 4.49
C GLU A 44 9.43 2.37 3.25
N VAL A 45 8.66 3.43 3.04
CA VAL A 45 8.86 4.34 1.91
C VAL A 45 9.71 5.52 2.38
N ASN A 46 10.96 5.55 1.91
CA ASN A 46 11.95 6.59 2.16
C ASN A 46 12.29 7.38 0.88
N ASP A 47 11.33 7.47 -0.03
CA ASP A 47 11.41 8.24 -1.26
C ASP A 47 10.36 9.36 -1.25
N ALA A 48 10.80 10.60 -1.43
CA ALA A 48 9.93 11.78 -1.29
C ALA A 48 8.97 11.99 -2.49
N ASP A 49 9.33 11.56 -3.68
CA ASP A 49 8.60 11.81 -4.93
C ASP A 49 8.45 10.58 -5.83
N GLY A 50 8.86 9.42 -5.34
CA GLY A 50 8.87 8.17 -6.09
C GLY A 50 7.49 7.64 -6.44
N VAL A 51 7.47 6.81 -7.47
CA VAL A 51 6.29 6.07 -7.92
C VAL A 51 6.48 4.60 -7.58
N ILE A 52 5.57 4.06 -6.75
CA ILE A 52 5.54 2.64 -6.41
C ILE A 52 4.44 1.98 -7.23
N THR A 53 4.80 1.01 -8.06
CA THR A 53 3.85 0.28 -8.91
C THR A 53 3.59 -1.11 -8.35
N LEU A 54 2.32 -1.44 -8.10
CA LEU A 54 1.88 -2.78 -7.72
C LEU A 54 1.95 -3.73 -8.91
N PRO A 55 2.21 -5.03 -8.71
CA PRO A 55 2.16 -6.01 -9.79
C PRO A 55 0.74 -6.23 -10.29
N THR A 56 0.59 -6.63 -11.56
CA THR A 56 -0.69 -7.15 -12.09
C THR A 56 -1.13 -8.37 -11.30
N ILE A 57 -2.40 -8.44 -10.90
CA ILE A 57 -2.93 -9.54 -10.09
C ILE A 57 -3.13 -10.78 -10.96
N LYS A 58 -2.42 -11.85 -10.63
CA LYS A 58 -2.71 -13.20 -11.14
C LYS A 58 -3.62 -13.96 -10.19
N SER A 59 -4.41 -14.87 -10.72
CA SER A 59 -5.34 -15.67 -9.91
C SER A 59 -4.66 -16.44 -8.77
N SER A 60 -3.40 -16.85 -8.96
CA SER A 60 -2.57 -17.51 -7.92
C SER A 60 -2.02 -16.57 -6.86
N GLU A 61 -2.16 -15.25 -7.04
CA GLU A 61 -1.61 -14.20 -6.18
C GLU A 61 -2.71 -13.45 -5.39
N ILE A 62 -3.97 -13.87 -5.56
CA ILE A 62 -5.10 -13.36 -4.76
C ILE A 62 -4.81 -13.62 -3.28
N GLY A 63 -5.01 -12.59 -2.46
CA GLY A 63 -4.65 -12.58 -1.03
C GLY A 63 -3.26 -12.01 -0.74
N ALA A 64 -2.45 -11.70 -1.76
CA ALA A 64 -1.18 -11.00 -1.56
C ALA A 64 -1.43 -9.63 -0.92
N LYS A 65 -0.70 -9.35 0.17
CA LYS A 65 -0.87 -8.14 0.98
C LYS A 65 0.41 -7.32 0.98
N TYR A 66 0.27 -6.01 0.83
CA TYR A 66 1.34 -5.03 0.89
C TYR A 66 1.02 -4.01 1.97
N THR A 67 1.95 -3.79 2.89
CA THR A 67 1.78 -2.84 4.00
C THR A 67 2.81 -1.73 3.87
N PHE A 68 2.35 -0.52 3.56
CA PHE A 68 3.21 0.65 3.37
C PHE A 68 3.23 1.51 4.62
N LEU A 69 4.41 1.95 5.01
CA LEU A 69 4.64 2.96 6.03
C LEU A 69 5.51 4.08 5.43
N ILE A 70 4.98 5.29 5.41
CA ILE A 70 5.70 6.45 4.88
C ILE A 70 6.66 6.96 5.96
N GLN A 71 7.95 6.86 5.70
CA GLN A 71 9.02 7.30 6.60
C GLN A 71 9.66 8.63 6.17
N THR A 72 9.58 8.94 4.88
CA THR A 72 9.93 10.27 4.34
C THR A 72 8.68 10.91 3.78
N ALA A 73 8.42 12.18 4.13
CA ALA A 73 7.25 12.90 3.63
C ALA A 73 7.16 12.84 2.10
N MET A 74 6.05 12.33 1.60
CA MET A 74 5.92 11.87 0.22
C MET A 74 4.96 12.75 -0.60
N THR A 75 5.41 13.16 -1.78
CA THR A 75 4.61 13.76 -2.85
C THR A 75 4.46 12.80 -4.04
N GLY A 76 4.74 11.54 -3.83
CA GLY A 76 4.72 10.47 -4.82
C GLY A 76 3.41 9.70 -4.85
N LYS A 77 3.44 8.54 -5.51
CA LYS A 77 2.25 7.74 -5.80
C LYS A 77 2.44 6.28 -5.44
N ILE A 78 1.35 5.63 -5.02
CA ILE A 78 1.22 4.17 -5.05
C ILE A 78 0.15 3.87 -6.08
N LYS A 79 0.52 3.17 -7.15
CA LYS A 79 -0.39 2.88 -8.27
C LYS A 79 -0.42 1.40 -8.63
N THR A 80 -1.48 0.99 -9.29
CA THR A 80 -1.54 -0.31 -9.94
C THR A 80 -0.79 -0.27 -11.28
N ASP A 81 -0.86 -1.34 -12.04
CA ASP A 81 -0.33 -1.41 -13.40
C ASP A 81 -1.19 -0.67 -14.45
N GLY A 82 -2.31 -0.03 -14.01
CA GLY A 82 -3.28 0.68 -14.84
C GLY A 82 -4.47 -0.18 -15.25
N THR A 83 -4.42 -1.51 -15.09
CA THR A 83 -5.55 -2.42 -15.39
C THR A 83 -6.35 -2.77 -14.14
N ASP A 84 -5.67 -2.91 -13.02
CA ASP A 84 -6.29 -3.20 -11.72
C ASP A 84 -6.80 -1.89 -11.08
N LYS A 85 -7.89 -1.97 -10.32
CA LYS A 85 -8.54 -0.81 -9.68
C LYS A 85 -8.57 -0.97 -8.17
N TYR A 86 -8.68 0.16 -7.47
CA TYR A 86 -8.85 0.18 -6.03
C TYR A 86 -10.30 0.09 -5.61
N VAL A 87 -10.56 -0.66 -4.53
CA VAL A 87 -11.81 -0.66 -3.75
C VAL A 87 -11.48 -0.49 -2.27
N GLY A 88 -12.44 -0.06 -1.47
CA GLY A 88 -12.23 0.16 -0.04
C GLY A 88 -12.23 1.63 0.34
N SER A 89 -11.41 2.03 1.31
CA SER A 89 -11.36 3.44 1.74
C SER A 89 -10.04 3.80 2.42
N ILE A 90 -9.66 5.07 2.30
CA ILE A 90 -8.55 5.68 3.04
C ILE A 90 -9.07 6.89 3.80
N MET A 91 -8.65 7.03 5.04
CA MET A 91 -8.86 8.24 5.83
C MET A 91 -7.67 9.18 5.66
N VAL A 92 -7.92 10.45 5.36
CA VAL A 92 -6.92 11.52 5.49
C VAL A 92 -7.19 12.26 6.78
N ALA A 93 -6.20 12.30 7.67
CA ALA A 93 -6.27 12.93 8.97
C ALA A 93 -5.22 14.03 9.10
N VAL A 94 -5.55 15.09 9.82
CA VAL A 94 -4.63 16.20 10.12
C VAL A 94 -4.53 16.42 11.63
N ASP A 95 -3.45 17.04 12.06
CA ASP A 95 -3.10 17.23 13.46
C ASP A 95 -4.08 18.13 14.24
N ASP A 96 -4.84 18.99 13.58
CA ASP A 96 -5.92 19.79 14.18
C ASP A 96 -7.21 19.00 14.46
N GLY A 97 -7.20 17.70 14.21
CA GLY A 97 -8.32 16.78 14.41
C GLY A 97 -9.29 16.67 13.23
N ALA A 98 -9.13 17.45 12.17
CA ALA A 98 -9.90 17.28 10.95
C ALA A 98 -9.54 15.95 10.27
N LYS A 99 -10.56 15.25 9.81
CA LYS A 99 -10.42 13.94 9.14
C LYS A 99 -11.57 13.72 8.17
N LYS A 100 -11.27 13.02 7.09
CA LYS A 100 -12.27 12.60 6.11
C LYS A 100 -11.88 11.27 5.50
N SER A 101 -12.85 10.36 5.39
CA SER A 101 -12.66 9.11 4.63
C SER A 101 -13.02 9.34 3.18
N PHE A 102 -12.21 8.77 2.30
CA PHE A 102 -12.38 8.80 0.87
C PHE A 102 -12.51 7.39 0.33
N VAL A 103 -13.40 7.21 -0.62
CA VAL A 103 -13.61 5.97 -1.39
C VAL A 103 -13.11 6.20 -2.80
N PRO A 104 -12.42 5.24 -3.43
CA PRO A 104 -12.04 5.36 -4.83
C PRO A 104 -13.27 5.34 -5.74
N GLY A 105 -13.20 6.08 -6.85
CA GLY A 105 -14.12 5.93 -7.96
C GLY A 105 -13.88 4.62 -8.71
N ALA A 106 -14.80 4.26 -9.61
CA ALA A 106 -14.76 2.98 -10.34
C ALA A 106 -13.52 2.77 -11.22
N THR A 107 -12.83 3.86 -11.57
CA THR A 107 -11.64 3.84 -12.44
C THR A 107 -10.34 4.11 -11.71
N ASN A 108 -10.42 4.52 -10.43
CA ASN A 108 -9.22 4.95 -9.72
C ASN A 108 -8.25 3.79 -9.48
N ASP A 109 -7.03 4.02 -9.89
CA ASP A 109 -5.90 3.08 -9.84
C ASP A 109 -4.63 3.70 -9.21
N VAL A 110 -4.74 4.93 -8.69
CA VAL A 110 -3.64 5.69 -8.06
C VAL A 110 -4.05 6.19 -6.68
N ILE A 111 -3.15 6.03 -5.71
CA ILE A 111 -3.11 6.78 -4.46
C ILE A 111 -2.05 7.86 -4.64
N ASP A 112 -2.49 9.11 -4.87
CA ASP A 112 -1.66 10.27 -5.15
C ASP A 112 -1.52 11.12 -3.89
N MET A 113 -0.32 11.19 -3.35
CA MET A 113 0.02 11.91 -2.12
C MET A 113 0.74 13.22 -2.46
N ASN A 114 0.49 14.27 -1.67
CA ASN A 114 1.08 15.60 -1.90
C ASN A 114 1.71 16.20 -0.65
N ASN A 115 2.05 15.36 0.34
CA ASN A 115 2.59 15.78 1.63
C ASN A 115 1.74 16.87 2.33
N GLY A 116 0.47 16.95 1.98
CA GLY A 116 -0.44 18.01 2.43
C GLY A 116 -1.89 17.53 2.45
N THR A 117 -2.75 18.14 1.64
CA THR A 117 -4.20 17.88 1.62
C THR A 117 -4.60 16.46 1.26
N LYS A 118 -3.78 15.73 0.50
CA LYS A 118 -3.97 14.33 0.12
C LYS A 118 -3.18 13.35 1.01
N GLY A 119 -2.55 13.84 2.08
CA GLY A 119 -1.70 13.02 2.94
C GLY A 119 -0.29 12.84 2.40
N GLY A 120 0.41 11.83 2.94
CA GLY A 120 1.80 11.53 2.57
C GLY A 120 2.84 12.02 3.58
N LYS A 121 2.44 12.57 4.73
CA LYS A 121 3.37 12.87 5.82
C LYS A 121 3.88 11.60 6.48
N VAL A 122 5.03 11.71 7.15
CA VAL A 122 5.64 10.63 7.93
C VAL A 122 4.62 10.02 8.90
N GLY A 123 4.60 8.69 8.96
CA GLY A 123 3.62 7.92 9.74
C GLY A 123 2.32 7.60 8.99
N SER A 124 2.13 8.08 7.74
CA SER A 124 1.05 7.62 6.89
C SER A 124 1.19 6.12 6.64
N TYR A 125 0.06 5.41 6.72
CA TYR A 125 0.00 3.95 6.63
C TYR A 125 -1.07 3.54 5.64
N VAL A 126 -0.74 2.62 4.74
CA VAL A 126 -1.67 2.04 3.77
C VAL A 126 -1.46 0.54 3.67
N GLU A 127 -2.53 -0.22 3.74
CA GLU A 127 -2.56 -1.65 3.48
C GLU A 127 -3.34 -1.92 2.19
N ILE A 128 -2.75 -2.70 1.30
CA ILE A 128 -3.31 -3.05 0.01
C ILE A 128 -3.31 -4.57 -0.14
N THR A 129 -4.45 -5.15 -0.49
CA THR A 129 -4.61 -6.59 -0.65
C THR A 129 -5.19 -6.92 -2.03
N ALA A 130 -4.56 -7.81 -2.77
CA ALA A 130 -5.10 -8.36 -4.01
C ALA A 130 -6.39 -9.16 -3.69
N LEU A 131 -7.55 -8.63 -4.04
CA LEU A 131 -8.85 -9.20 -3.67
C LEU A 131 -9.39 -10.13 -4.74
N ALA A 132 -9.27 -9.72 -5.99
CA ALA A 132 -9.67 -10.47 -7.18
C ALA A 132 -8.77 -10.06 -8.34
N THR A 133 -8.84 -10.76 -9.47
CA THR A 133 -8.22 -10.25 -10.70
C THR A 133 -8.82 -8.90 -11.05
N ALA A 134 -7.97 -7.93 -11.34
CA ALA A 134 -8.28 -6.52 -11.60
C ALA A 134 -8.78 -5.69 -10.39
N GLU A 135 -8.68 -6.20 -9.15
CA GLU A 135 -9.20 -5.49 -7.98
C GLU A 135 -8.29 -5.59 -6.76
N TYR A 136 -7.79 -4.44 -6.28
CA TYR A 136 -7.06 -4.26 -5.05
C TYR A 136 -7.95 -3.61 -3.98
N MET A 137 -8.12 -4.27 -2.83
CA MET A 137 -8.69 -3.65 -1.64
C MET A 137 -7.65 -2.76 -0.97
N VAL A 138 -8.04 -1.54 -0.63
CA VAL A 138 -7.20 -0.58 0.09
C VAL A 138 -7.84 -0.14 1.38
N GLN A 139 -7.03 -0.02 2.43
CA GLN A 139 -7.39 0.60 3.70
C GLN A 139 -6.19 1.32 4.30
N GLY A 140 -6.43 2.36 5.08
CA GLY A 140 -5.34 3.05 5.76
C GLY A 140 -5.68 4.43 6.27
N VAL A 141 -4.64 5.08 6.80
CA VAL A 141 -4.68 6.46 7.27
C VAL A 141 -3.50 7.21 6.67
N LEU A 142 -3.80 8.24 5.91
CA LEU A 142 -2.80 9.19 5.43
C LEU A 142 -2.80 10.43 6.33
N ILE A 143 -1.64 10.79 6.82
CA ILE A 143 -1.45 12.01 7.62
C ILE A 143 -1.21 13.16 6.66
N GLY A 144 -2.03 14.19 6.79
CA GLY A 144 -2.00 15.35 5.91
C GLY A 144 -1.91 16.69 6.65
N SER A 145 -2.26 17.76 5.96
CA SER A 145 -2.42 19.12 6.52
C SER A 145 -3.38 19.95 5.66
N GLY A 146 -3.96 20.97 6.27
CA GLY A 146 -4.91 21.86 5.60
C GLY A 146 -6.25 21.20 5.28
N SER A 147 -6.96 21.69 4.28
CA SER A 147 -8.25 21.13 3.85
C SER A 147 -8.03 19.80 3.13
N VAL A 148 -8.48 18.70 3.74
CA VAL A 148 -8.29 17.36 3.20
C VAL A 148 -9.02 17.14 1.87
N ALA A 149 -8.34 16.49 0.93
CA ALA A 149 -8.80 16.15 -0.40
C ALA A 149 -8.62 14.65 -0.68
N THR A 150 -9.35 14.13 -1.66
CA THR A 150 -9.20 12.71 -2.05
C THR A 150 -7.77 12.42 -2.52
N PRO A 151 -7.16 11.33 -2.02
CA PRO A 151 -5.89 10.84 -2.55
C PRO A 151 -6.08 9.96 -3.79
N PHE A 152 -7.30 9.55 -4.12
CA PHE A 152 -7.56 8.69 -5.26
C PHE A 152 -7.60 9.46 -6.57
N ALA A 153 -6.97 8.90 -7.60
CA ALA A 153 -6.87 9.45 -8.94
C ALA A 153 -6.80 8.32 -9.99
N ASP A 154 -6.86 8.70 -11.24
CA ASP A 154 -6.54 7.85 -12.39
C ASP A 154 -5.09 8.12 -12.85
N ALA A 155 -4.41 7.10 -13.42
CA ALA A 155 -3.02 7.19 -13.90
C ALA A 155 -2.91 8.03 -15.18
#